data_1925b6cfffa43cdf9cdc228a72de8857
#
_entry.id   1925b6cfffa43cdf9cdc228a72de8857
#
_cell.length_a   1.000
_cell.length_b   1.000
_cell.length_c   1.000
_cell.angle_alpha   90.00
_cell.angle_beta   90.00
_cell.angle_gamma   90.00
#
_symmetry.space_group_name_H-M   'P 1'
#
loop_
_entity.id
_entity.type
_entity.pdbx_description
1 polymer ?
#
loop_
_entity_poly.entity_id
_entity_poly.type
_entity_poly.pdbx_seq_one_letter_code
_entity_poly.pdbx_strand_id
1 'polypeptide(L)'
;MSYKDIMVTTRDFVSTITLNRPPANAINLGIREELNEAIIELEQGKDTRVVIITGTGNMAFSVGMDVTDIANIRKGPNGNEVFSRIDRLTKPVIASINGHALGGGCELALVCHFRFMTDNQRATIGCPELNLGITPGWGGIQRLPRLLGRSKALDMILFSKRLLPQEALAIGLVDRVFPRAELMKETMAFALALTKRPPLAVSAVLNGMAVGLEKGIEEGICVDREWADKIAKSNDAKEGFTAFLEKREPVFRGE
;
A
#
# COMPACT_ATOMS: atom_id res chain seq x y z
N MET A 1 12.08 -15.70 -7.21
CA MET A 1 11.21 -16.90 -7.12
C MET A 1 10.14 -16.86 -8.18
N SER A 2 9.54 -17.98 -8.53
CA SER A 2 8.44 -18.03 -9.48
C SER A 2 7.14 -18.13 -8.68
N TYR A 3 6.38 -17.06 -8.62
CA TYR A 3 5.04 -17.00 -8.03
C TYR A 3 4.00 -17.46 -9.06
N LYS A 4 2.88 -18.00 -8.60
CA LYS A 4 1.79 -18.49 -9.43
C LYS A 4 0.65 -17.45 -9.51
N ASP A 5 0.26 -16.91 -8.38
CA ASP A 5 -0.93 -16.07 -8.22
C ASP A 5 -0.59 -14.58 -8.14
N ILE A 6 0.71 -14.23 -8.07
CA ILE A 6 1.22 -12.86 -8.24
C ILE A 6 2.37 -12.82 -9.24
N MET A 7 2.68 -11.63 -9.73
CA MET A 7 3.90 -11.35 -10.49
C MET A 7 4.68 -10.25 -9.78
N VAL A 8 6.00 -10.41 -9.65
CA VAL A 8 6.88 -9.39 -9.08
C VAL A 8 7.94 -9.02 -10.11
N THR A 9 8.04 -7.72 -10.38
CA THR A 9 9.07 -7.17 -11.28
C THR A 9 9.74 -5.98 -10.61
N THR A 10 11.07 -5.90 -10.71
CA THR A 10 11.84 -4.79 -10.14
C THR A 10 12.61 -4.07 -11.23
N ARG A 11 12.45 -2.77 -11.30
CA ARG A 11 13.17 -1.88 -12.23
C ARG A 11 13.36 -0.51 -11.58
N ASP A 12 14.56 0.07 -11.73
CA ASP A 12 14.88 1.42 -11.26
C ASP A 12 14.51 1.66 -9.78
N PHE A 13 14.78 0.66 -8.92
CA PHE A 13 14.44 0.62 -7.49
C PHE A 13 12.93 0.61 -7.18
N VAL A 14 12.08 0.42 -8.17
CA VAL A 14 10.63 0.24 -8.00
C VAL A 14 10.29 -1.23 -8.23
N SER A 15 9.68 -1.86 -7.23
CA SER A 15 9.13 -3.22 -7.35
C SER A 15 7.63 -3.15 -7.54
N THR A 16 7.13 -3.79 -8.57
CA THR A 16 5.69 -3.89 -8.84
C THR A 16 5.21 -5.30 -8.54
N ILE A 17 4.27 -5.42 -7.60
CA ILE A 17 3.52 -6.65 -7.31
C ILE A 17 2.20 -6.56 -8.06
N THR A 18 1.96 -7.49 -8.96
CA THR A 18 0.71 -7.57 -9.70
C THR A 18 -0.06 -8.82 -9.27
N LEU A 19 -1.24 -8.64 -8.70
CA LEU A 19 -2.16 -9.74 -8.39
C LEU A 19 -2.60 -10.38 -9.71
N ASN A 20 -2.40 -11.68 -9.88
CA ASN A 20 -2.55 -12.37 -11.16
C ASN A 20 -3.56 -13.52 -11.10
N ARG A 21 -4.77 -13.20 -10.68
CA ARG A 21 -5.93 -14.11 -10.73
C ARG A 21 -7.12 -13.43 -11.43
N PRO A 22 -6.98 -13.13 -12.75
CA PRO A 22 -8.06 -12.47 -13.49
C PRO A 22 -9.32 -13.34 -13.55
N PRO A 23 -10.51 -12.74 -13.76
CA PRO A 23 -10.72 -11.31 -14.00
C PRO A 23 -10.82 -10.47 -12.71
N ALA A 24 -11.06 -11.08 -11.56
CA ALA A 24 -11.46 -10.42 -10.31
C ALA A 24 -10.30 -10.21 -9.32
N ASN A 25 -9.18 -10.89 -9.51
CA ASN A 25 -8.02 -10.89 -8.60
C ASN A 25 -8.46 -11.17 -7.15
N ALA A 26 -9.35 -12.16 -6.98
CA ALA A 26 -9.86 -12.58 -5.68
C ALA A 26 -8.72 -13.22 -4.87
N ILE A 27 -8.61 -12.82 -3.59
CA ILE A 27 -7.52 -13.19 -2.70
C ILE A 27 -7.82 -14.55 -2.05
N ASN A 28 -7.15 -15.58 -2.54
CA ASN A 28 -7.15 -16.93 -1.99
C ASN A 28 -5.95 -17.15 -1.05
N LEU A 29 -5.76 -18.39 -0.57
CA LEU A 29 -4.60 -18.77 0.23
C LEU A 29 -3.28 -18.50 -0.53
N GLY A 30 -3.19 -18.87 -1.81
CA GLY A 30 -1.98 -18.69 -2.62
C GLY A 30 -1.54 -17.22 -2.69
N ILE A 31 -2.46 -16.28 -2.99
CA ILE A 31 -2.12 -14.85 -2.97
C ILE A 31 -1.64 -14.41 -1.59
N ARG A 32 -2.24 -14.88 -0.49
CA ARG A 32 -1.81 -14.50 0.87
C ARG A 32 -0.40 -14.99 1.19
N GLU A 33 -0.08 -16.22 0.84
CA GLU A 33 1.25 -16.81 1.01
C GLU A 33 2.28 -16.08 0.17
N GLU A 34 2.03 -15.92 -1.13
CA GLU A 34 2.95 -15.30 -2.07
C GLU A 34 3.15 -13.79 -1.78
N LEU A 35 2.10 -13.05 -1.39
CA LEU A 35 2.24 -11.67 -0.93
C LEU A 35 3.11 -11.58 0.32
N ASN A 36 2.89 -12.49 1.29
CA ASN A 36 3.68 -12.50 2.53
C ASN A 36 5.17 -12.73 2.23
N GLU A 37 5.49 -13.70 1.38
CA GLU A 37 6.87 -14.00 0.96
C GLU A 37 7.47 -12.81 0.20
N ALA A 38 6.77 -12.30 -0.82
CA ALA A 38 7.25 -11.18 -1.63
C ALA A 38 7.54 -9.93 -0.77
N ILE A 39 6.67 -9.58 0.17
CA ILE A 39 6.88 -8.42 1.03
C ILE A 39 8.09 -8.61 1.94
N ILE A 40 8.31 -9.80 2.50
CA ILE A 40 9.50 -10.10 3.32
C ILE A 40 10.78 -9.93 2.47
N GLU A 41 10.80 -10.46 1.26
CA GLU A 41 11.95 -10.32 0.35
C GLU A 41 12.20 -8.87 -0.04
N LEU A 42 11.15 -8.14 -0.43
CA LEU A 42 11.26 -6.75 -0.83
C LEU A 42 11.67 -5.83 0.33
N GLU A 43 11.29 -6.15 1.57
CA GLU A 43 11.73 -5.41 2.75
C GLU A 43 13.24 -5.51 2.95
N GLN A 44 13.81 -6.70 2.76
CA GLN A 44 15.25 -6.96 2.93
C GLN A 44 16.08 -6.55 1.72
N GLY A 45 15.48 -6.56 0.53
CA GLY A 45 16.15 -6.32 -0.75
C GLY A 45 16.66 -4.87 -0.88
N LYS A 46 17.93 -4.69 -1.29
CA LYS A 46 18.53 -3.37 -1.54
C LYS A 46 18.09 -2.76 -2.89
N ASP A 47 17.60 -3.59 -3.80
CA ASP A 47 17.19 -3.19 -5.15
C ASP A 47 15.77 -2.60 -5.18
N THR A 48 15.09 -2.57 -4.03
CA THR A 48 13.74 -2.00 -3.89
C THR A 48 13.76 -0.83 -2.91
N ARG A 49 13.29 0.32 -3.38
CA ARG A 49 13.06 1.53 -2.56
C ARG A 49 11.58 1.88 -2.46
N VAL A 50 10.78 1.49 -3.45
CA VAL A 50 9.33 1.74 -3.53
C VAL A 50 8.63 0.49 -4.04
N VAL A 51 7.45 0.19 -3.51
CA VAL A 51 6.60 -0.91 -3.95
C VAL A 51 5.32 -0.37 -4.56
N ILE A 52 4.92 -0.89 -5.71
CA ILE A 52 3.60 -0.67 -6.31
C ILE A 52 2.83 -1.97 -6.22
N ILE A 53 1.57 -1.92 -5.80
CA ILE A 53 0.64 -3.06 -5.85
C ILE A 53 -0.46 -2.73 -6.86
N THR A 54 -0.75 -3.65 -7.79
CA THR A 54 -1.81 -3.50 -8.79
C THR A 54 -2.45 -4.84 -9.10
N GLY A 55 -3.50 -4.85 -9.91
CA GLY A 55 -4.17 -6.07 -10.38
C GLY A 55 -3.95 -6.31 -11.87
N THR A 56 -3.91 -7.57 -12.30
CA THR A 56 -3.89 -7.90 -13.72
C THR A 56 -5.27 -7.65 -14.35
N GLY A 57 -5.28 -7.36 -15.64
CA GLY A 57 -6.51 -7.16 -16.40
C GLY A 57 -7.15 -5.79 -16.19
N ASN A 58 -8.46 -5.73 -16.47
CA ASN A 58 -9.19 -4.47 -16.65
C ASN A 58 -10.39 -4.33 -15.71
N MET A 59 -10.75 -5.39 -15.01
CA MET A 59 -11.96 -5.45 -14.22
C MET A 59 -11.72 -4.98 -12.79
N ALA A 60 -10.69 -5.52 -12.15
CA ALA A 60 -10.46 -5.28 -10.74
C ALA A 60 -8.97 -5.14 -10.40
N PHE A 61 -8.69 -4.30 -9.45
CA PHE A 61 -7.51 -4.37 -8.61
C PHE A 61 -7.58 -5.66 -7.78
N SER A 62 -8.64 -5.79 -6.97
CA SER A 62 -9.06 -7.00 -6.28
C SER A 62 -10.49 -6.85 -5.77
N VAL A 63 -11.30 -7.92 -5.86
CA VAL A 63 -12.63 -7.96 -5.25
C VAL A 63 -12.62 -8.49 -3.81
N GLY A 64 -11.43 -8.70 -3.23
CA GLY A 64 -11.27 -9.18 -1.87
C GLY A 64 -11.22 -10.70 -1.76
N MET A 65 -11.63 -11.23 -0.63
CA MET A 65 -11.54 -12.64 -0.31
C MET A 65 -12.23 -13.52 -1.36
N ASP A 66 -11.55 -14.57 -1.78
CA ASP A 66 -12.13 -15.60 -2.63
C ASP A 66 -13.11 -16.45 -1.81
N VAL A 67 -14.40 -16.21 -1.98
CA VAL A 67 -15.46 -16.92 -1.25
C VAL A 67 -15.52 -18.42 -1.59
N THR A 68 -14.94 -18.83 -2.71
CA THR A 68 -14.83 -20.24 -3.08
C THR A 68 -13.69 -20.96 -2.35
N ASP A 69 -12.75 -20.19 -1.77
CA ASP A 69 -11.59 -20.67 -1.01
C ASP A 69 -11.81 -20.60 0.53
N ILE A 70 -13.05 -20.47 0.98
CA ILE A 70 -13.39 -20.28 2.41
C ILE A 70 -12.87 -21.42 3.31
N ALA A 71 -12.76 -22.63 2.78
CA ALA A 71 -12.20 -23.78 3.50
C ALA A 71 -10.70 -23.58 3.88
N ASN A 72 -10.01 -22.70 3.19
CA ASN A 72 -8.60 -22.38 3.41
C ASN A 72 -8.38 -21.07 4.17
N ILE A 73 -9.44 -20.37 4.60
CA ILE A 73 -9.32 -19.04 5.22
C ILE A 73 -8.47 -19.05 6.50
N ARG A 74 -8.44 -20.16 7.21
CA ARG A 74 -7.65 -20.35 8.45
C ARG A 74 -6.28 -21.01 8.21
N LYS A 75 -5.94 -21.35 6.97
CA LYS A 75 -4.64 -21.93 6.60
C LYS A 75 -3.66 -20.82 6.20
N GLY A 76 -2.38 -21.09 6.36
CA GLY A 76 -1.31 -20.16 6.01
C GLY A 76 -1.37 -18.83 6.78
N PRO A 77 -0.70 -17.78 6.27
CA PRO A 77 -0.71 -16.47 6.91
C PRO A 77 -2.10 -15.85 6.86
N ASN A 78 -2.54 -15.28 7.99
CA ASN A 78 -3.80 -14.56 8.05
C ASN A 78 -3.73 -13.26 7.22
N GLY A 79 -4.85 -12.89 6.58
CA GLY A 79 -4.90 -11.64 5.81
C GLY A 79 -4.53 -10.40 6.64
N ASN A 80 -4.91 -10.36 7.92
CA ASN A 80 -4.47 -9.28 8.82
C ASN A 80 -2.96 -9.22 9.03
N GLU A 81 -2.30 -10.38 9.13
CA GLU A 81 -0.84 -10.45 9.31
C GLU A 81 -0.13 -9.93 8.07
N VAL A 82 -0.52 -10.42 6.89
CA VAL A 82 0.03 -9.99 5.60
C VAL A 82 -0.17 -8.48 5.39
N PHE A 83 -1.40 -8.01 5.61
CA PHE A 83 -1.74 -6.61 5.41
C PHE A 83 -1.06 -5.68 6.43
N SER A 84 -0.97 -6.10 7.69
CA SER A 84 -0.23 -5.33 8.70
C SER A 84 1.27 -5.27 8.41
N ARG A 85 1.84 -6.29 7.75
CA ARG A 85 3.23 -6.25 7.29
C ARG A 85 3.42 -5.21 6.19
N ILE A 86 2.49 -5.11 5.23
CA ILE A 86 2.49 -4.07 4.20
C ILE A 86 2.38 -2.67 4.81
N ASP A 87 1.47 -2.49 5.76
CA ASP A 87 1.21 -1.22 6.46
C ASP A 87 2.44 -0.70 7.23
N ARG A 88 3.26 -1.62 7.75
CA ARG A 88 4.48 -1.31 8.53
C ARG A 88 5.76 -1.36 7.70
N LEU A 89 5.64 -1.55 6.39
CA LEU A 89 6.82 -1.59 5.53
C LEU A 89 7.54 -0.24 5.57
N THR A 90 8.86 -0.27 5.79
CA THR A 90 9.70 0.94 5.84
C THR A 90 10.11 1.46 4.45
N LYS A 91 9.43 0.97 3.42
CA LYS A 91 9.50 1.42 2.02
C LYS A 91 8.12 1.88 1.58
N PRO A 92 7.98 3.00 0.86
CA PRO A 92 6.68 3.46 0.38
C PRO A 92 5.97 2.41 -0.45
N VAL A 93 4.68 2.19 -0.18
CA VAL A 93 3.81 1.29 -0.95
C VAL A 93 2.70 2.12 -1.58
N ILE A 94 2.47 1.92 -2.87
CA ILE A 94 1.45 2.62 -3.65
C ILE A 94 0.46 1.60 -4.21
N ALA A 95 -0.82 1.73 -3.89
CA ALA A 95 -1.86 0.99 -4.57
C ALA A 95 -2.19 1.70 -5.90
N SER A 96 -1.92 1.02 -7.02
CA SER A 96 -2.36 1.45 -8.35
C SER A 96 -3.64 0.71 -8.70
N ILE A 97 -4.77 1.33 -8.35
CA ILE A 97 -6.12 0.72 -8.38
C ILE A 97 -6.68 0.82 -9.79
N ASN A 98 -6.44 -0.21 -10.59
CA ASN A 98 -6.78 -0.26 -12.02
C ASN A 98 -8.22 -0.67 -12.33
N GLY A 99 -9.03 -0.97 -11.31
CA GLY A 99 -10.42 -1.39 -11.42
C GLY A 99 -11.11 -1.44 -10.07
N HIS A 100 -12.06 -2.36 -9.87
CA HIS A 100 -12.71 -2.52 -8.58
C HIS A 100 -11.73 -2.86 -7.44
N ALA A 101 -11.88 -2.20 -6.29
CA ALA A 101 -11.19 -2.52 -5.04
C ALA A 101 -12.25 -2.75 -3.94
N LEU A 102 -12.69 -4.00 -3.77
CA LEU A 102 -13.83 -4.31 -2.91
C LEU A 102 -13.45 -5.28 -1.79
N GLY A 103 -14.06 -5.09 -0.62
CA GLY A 103 -13.81 -5.94 0.53
C GLY A 103 -12.33 -6.01 0.89
N GLY A 104 -11.76 -7.20 0.99
CA GLY A 104 -10.32 -7.39 1.20
C GLY A 104 -9.44 -6.68 0.17
N GLY A 105 -9.94 -6.38 -1.04
CA GLY A 105 -9.24 -5.54 -2.03
C GLY A 105 -9.20 -4.07 -1.64
N CYS A 106 -10.27 -3.55 -1.03
CA CYS A 106 -10.26 -2.23 -0.41
C CYS A 106 -9.31 -2.22 0.80
N GLU A 107 -9.35 -3.26 1.64
CA GLU A 107 -8.47 -3.39 2.80
C GLU A 107 -6.99 -3.46 2.39
N LEU A 108 -6.66 -4.14 1.28
CA LEU A 108 -5.31 -4.12 0.70
C LEU A 108 -4.90 -2.72 0.21
N ALA A 109 -5.81 -1.98 -0.40
CA ALA A 109 -5.53 -0.59 -0.78
C ALA A 109 -5.32 0.31 0.44
N LEU A 110 -6.06 0.10 1.53
CA LEU A 110 -5.96 0.87 2.77
C LEU A 110 -4.63 0.69 3.52
N VAL A 111 -3.94 -0.44 3.34
CA VAL A 111 -2.62 -0.66 3.95
C VAL A 111 -1.47 -0.10 3.11
N CYS A 112 -1.72 0.33 1.89
CA CYS A 112 -0.75 1.06 1.09
C CYS A 112 -0.66 2.52 1.57
N HIS A 113 0.55 3.10 1.54
CA HIS A 113 0.78 4.48 1.96
C HIS A 113 0.07 5.49 1.04
N PHE A 114 0.02 5.18 -0.26
CA PHE A 114 -0.69 5.99 -1.26
C PHE A 114 -1.66 5.12 -2.07
N ARG A 115 -2.78 5.70 -2.51
CA ARG A 115 -3.86 5.06 -3.29
C ARG A 115 -4.17 5.91 -4.51
N PHE A 116 -3.76 5.45 -5.69
CA PHE A 116 -4.08 6.06 -6.97
C PHE A 116 -5.09 5.19 -7.70
N MET A 117 -6.15 5.78 -8.23
CA MET A 117 -7.26 5.03 -8.82
C MET A 117 -7.52 5.47 -10.25
N THR A 118 -7.99 4.53 -11.07
CA THR A 118 -8.49 4.84 -12.42
C THR A 118 -9.76 5.69 -12.35
N ASP A 119 -9.95 6.58 -13.34
CA ASP A 119 -11.19 7.36 -13.52
C ASP A 119 -12.36 6.57 -14.14
N ASN A 120 -12.14 5.27 -14.41
CA ASN A 120 -13.16 4.41 -15.00
C ASN A 120 -14.44 4.41 -14.14
N GLN A 121 -15.54 4.92 -14.69
CA GLN A 121 -16.83 5.04 -14.01
C GLN A 121 -17.49 3.71 -13.64
N ARG A 122 -16.93 2.58 -14.08
CA ARG A 122 -17.36 1.25 -13.62
C ARG A 122 -16.53 0.76 -12.43
N ALA A 123 -15.35 1.32 -12.19
CA ALA A 123 -14.52 0.97 -11.05
C ALA A 123 -15.13 1.55 -9.76
N THR A 124 -15.14 0.77 -8.70
CA THR A 124 -15.63 1.22 -7.39
C THR A 124 -14.72 0.71 -6.27
N ILE A 125 -14.66 1.46 -5.16
CA ILE A 125 -13.91 1.09 -3.96
C ILE A 125 -14.81 1.11 -2.73
N GLY A 126 -14.67 0.11 -1.85
CA GLY A 126 -15.44 0.02 -0.60
C GLY A 126 -15.41 -1.35 0.05
N CYS A 127 -16.07 -1.46 1.20
CA CYS A 127 -16.15 -2.68 2.02
C CYS A 127 -17.61 -3.17 2.09
N PRO A 128 -18.10 -3.94 1.08
CA PRO A 128 -19.50 -4.35 0.99
C PRO A 128 -19.83 -5.65 1.75
N GLU A 129 -19.01 -6.05 2.70
CA GLU A 129 -19.09 -7.34 3.40
C GLU A 129 -20.42 -7.55 4.13
N LEU A 130 -21.07 -6.49 4.62
CA LEU A 130 -22.34 -6.61 5.33
C LEU A 130 -23.47 -7.15 4.44
N ASN A 131 -23.38 -6.98 3.10
CA ASN A 131 -24.31 -7.61 2.17
C ASN A 131 -24.23 -9.15 2.18
N LEU A 132 -23.13 -9.70 2.70
CA LEU A 132 -22.91 -11.13 2.86
C LEU A 132 -23.11 -11.60 4.31
N GLY A 133 -23.56 -10.71 5.22
CA GLY A 133 -23.72 -11.00 6.64
C GLY A 133 -22.41 -11.15 7.40
N ILE A 134 -21.30 -10.66 6.85
CA ILE A 134 -19.96 -10.67 7.47
C ILE A 134 -19.41 -9.24 7.57
N THR A 135 -18.26 -9.10 8.21
CA THR A 135 -17.60 -7.79 8.39
C THR A 135 -16.27 -7.74 7.64
N PRO A 136 -15.75 -6.54 7.31
CA PRO A 136 -14.37 -6.37 6.85
C PRO A 136 -13.41 -6.98 7.87
N GLY A 137 -12.73 -8.05 7.48
CA GLY A 137 -11.97 -8.91 8.40
C GLY A 137 -10.46 -8.68 8.39
N TRP A 138 -9.92 -7.87 7.45
CA TRP A 138 -8.48 -7.67 7.28
C TRP A 138 -8.03 -6.25 7.64
N GLY A 139 -8.79 -5.58 8.51
CA GLY A 139 -8.43 -4.33 9.14
C GLY A 139 -9.18 -3.09 8.63
N GLY A 140 -10.16 -3.26 7.73
CA GLY A 140 -10.96 -2.15 7.19
C GLY A 140 -11.70 -1.37 8.27
N ILE A 141 -12.28 -2.07 9.27
CA ILE A 141 -12.96 -1.44 10.41
C ILE A 141 -12.02 -0.54 11.21
N GLN A 142 -10.73 -0.82 11.22
CA GLN A 142 -9.74 -0.03 11.97
C GLN A 142 -9.14 1.10 11.12
N ARG A 143 -8.89 0.86 9.83
CA ARG A 143 -8.19 1.82 8.97
C ARG A 143 -9.11 2.86 8.36
N LEU A 144 -10.32 2.50 7.94
CA LEU A 144 -11.28 3.46 7.39
C LEU A 144 -11.57 4.63 8.35
N PRO A 145 -11.90 4.42 9.65
CA PRO A 145 -12.18 5.54 10.54
C PRO A 145 -10.94 6.39 10.85
N ARG A 146 -9.73 5.82 10.79
CA ARG A 146 -8.48 6.59 10.94
C ARG A 146 -8.22 7.48 9.73
N LEU A 147 -8.59 7.02 8.54
CA LEU A 147 -8.39 7.77 7.30
C LEU A 147 -9.50 8.81 7.06
N LEU A 148 -10.77 8.44 7.26
CA LEU A 148 -11.94 9.22 6.84
C LEU A 148 -12.71 9.87 8.00
N GLY A 149 -12.38 9.51 9.23
CA GLY A 149 -13.20 9.80 10.40
C GLY A 149 -14.35 8.79 10.58
N ARG A 150 -14.83 8.69 11.84
CA ARG A 150 -15.79 7.66 12.28
C ARG A 150 -17.09 7.65 11.46
N SER A 151 -17.68 8.83 11.23
CA SER A 151 -19.00 8.92 10.60
C SER A 151 -18.98 8.42 9.16
N LYS A 152 -18.01 8.85 8.33
CA LYS A 152 -17.88 8.40 6.94
C LYS A 152 -17.57 6.90 6.86
N ALA A 153 -16.70 6.40 7.75
CA ALA A 153 -16.38 4.98 7.80
C ALA A 153 -17.60 4.12 8.16
N LEU A 154 -18.39 4.54 9.16
CA LEU A 154 -19.66 3.86 9.51
C LEU A 154 -20.63 3.86 8.35
N ASP A 155 -20.82 5.00 7.70
CA ASP A 155 -21.72 5.13 6.54
C ASP A 155 -21.29 4.18 5.39
N MET A 156 -19.99 4.13 5.09
CA MET A 156 -19.48 3.21 4.07
C MET A 156 -19.67 1.73 4.44
N ILE A 157 -19.35 1.35 5.66
CA ILE A 157 -19.38 -0.06 6.09
C ILE A 157 -20.82 -0.53 6.29
N LEU A 158 -21.62 0.21 7.08
CA LEU A 158 -22.96 -0.22 7.47
C LEU A 158 -23.93 -0.28 6.27
N PHE A 159 -23.75 0.60 5.30
CA PHE A 159 -24.55 0.62 4.07
C PHE A 159 -23.86 -0.07 2.88
N SER A 160 -22.74 -0.76 3.12
CA SER A 160 -21.99 -1.47 2.07
C SER A 160 -21.72 -0.60 0.83
N LYS A 161 -21.41 0.69 1.05
CA LYS A 161 -21.22 1.65 -0.03
C LYS A 161 -19.98 1.30 -0.87
N ARG A 162 -20.16 1.49 -2.18
CA ARG A 162 -19.10 1.37 -3.18
C ARG A 162 -19.00 2.71 -3.89
N LEU A 163 -17.92 3.42 -3.61
CA LEU A 163 -17.70 4.77 -4.14
C LEU A 163 -17.10 4.73 -5.52
N LEU A 164 -17.56 5.62 -6.39
CA LEU A 164 -16.92 5.91 -7.67
C LEU A 164 -15.58 6.63 -7.45
N PRO A 165 -14.66 6.65 -8.43
CA PRO A 165 -13.32 7.22 -8.26
C PRO A 165 -13.32 8.66 -7.75
N GLN A 166 -14.18 9.52 -8.30
CA GLN A 166 -14.24 10.93 -7.90
C GLN A 166 -14.87 11.13 -6.52
N GLU A 167 -15.84 10.29 -6.14
CA GLU A 167 -16.41 10.28 -4.79
C GLU A 167 -15.35 9.87 -3.75
N ALA A 168 -14.58 8.82 -4.08
CA ALA A 168 -13.48 8.35 -3.23
C ALA A 168 -12.39 9.40 -3.06
N LEU A 169 -12.05 10.16 -4.13
CA LEU A 169 -11.12 11.29 -4.09
C LEU A 169 -11.67 12.41 -3.21
N ALA A 170 -12.92 12.79 -3.40
CA ALA A 170 -13.54 13.90 -2.68
C ALA A 170 -13.57 13.70 -1.16
N ILE A 171 -13.67 12.45 -0.68
CA ILE A 171 -13.66 12.16 0.76
C ILE A 171 -12.27 11.81 1.31
N GLY A 172 -11.24 11.71 0.46
CA GLY A 172 -9.87 11.35 0.84
C GLY A 172 -9.62 9.84 0.98
N LEU A 173 -10.50 8.98 0.43
CA LEU A 173 -10.27 7.54 0.41
C LEU A 173 -9.17 7.15 -0.57
N VAL A 174 -9.05 7.87 -1.68
CA VAL A 174 -7.93 7.78 -2.61
C VAL A 174 -7.25 9.14 -2.75
N ASP A 175 -5.95 9.13 -3.03
CA ASP A 175 -5.13 10.34 -3.05
C ASP A 175 -5.12 11.02 -4.42
N ARG A 176 -5.29 10.23 -5.49
CA ARG A 176 -5.30 10.71 -6.88
C ARG A 176 -6.18 9.84 -7.76
N VAL A 177 -6.74 10.46 -8.79
CA VAL A 177 -7.50 9.76 -9.85
C VAL A 177 -6.90 10.14 -11.20
N PHE A 178 -6.65 9.14 -12.06
CA PHE A 178 -6.06 9.33 -13.36
C PHE A 178 -6.87 8.62 -14.45
N PRO A 179 -6.82 9.12 -15.70
CA PRO A 179 -7.29 8.37 -16.85
C PRO A 179 -6.67 6.98 -16.86
N ARG A 180 -7.47 5.97 -17.17
CA ARG A 180 -7.02 4.59 -17.11
C ARG A 180 -5.70 4.33 -17.85
N ALA A 181 -5.55 4.92 -19.04
CA ALA A 181 -4.35 4.79 -19.85
C ALA A 181 -3.11 5.42 -19.20
N GLU A 182 -3.29 6.38 -18.28
CA GLU A 182 -2.22 7.12 -17.63
C GLU A 182 -1.91 6.59 -16.22
N LEU A 183 -2.83 5.85 -15.59
CA LEU A 183 -2.71 5.45 -14.18
C LEU A 183 -1.35 4.84 -13.83
N MET A 184 -0.91 3.82 -14.55
CA MET A 184 0.36 3.15 -14.24
C MET A 184 1.56 4.06 -14.54
N LYS A 185 1.50 4.86 -15.60
CA LYS A 185 2.55 5.83 -15.95
C LYS A 185 2.72 6.88 -14.85
N GLU A 186 1.62 7.46 -14.37
CA GLU A 186 1.63 8.47 -13.31
C GLU A 186 2.03 7.86 -11.95
N THR A 187 1.60 6.61 -11.67
CA THR A 187 2.03 5.86 -10.49
C THR A 187 3.55 5.62 -10.52
N MET A 188 4.08 5.19 -11.66
CA MET A 188 5.51 4.95 -11.84
C MET A 188 6.32 6.24 -11.74
N ALA A 189 5.84 7.36 -12.33
CA ALA A 189 6.51 8.65 -12.22
C ALA A 189 6.61 9.12 -10.76
N PHE A 190 5.54 8.96 -9.99
CA PHE A 190 5.56 9.25 -8.55
C PHE A 190 6.50 8.33 -7.78
N ALA A 191 6.48 7.02 -8.06
CA ALA A 191 7.38 6.05 -7.45
C ALA A 191 8.86 6.39 -7.74
N LEU A 192 9.20 6.72 -8.98
CA LEU A 192 10.55 7.13 -9.37
C LEU A 192 11.01 8.42 -8.68
N ALA A 193 10.10 9.37 -8.43
CA ALA A 193 10.44 10.55 -7.62
C ALA A 193 10.75 10.19 -6.16
N LEU A 194 10.06 9.19 -5.59
CA LEU A 194 10.33 8.68 -4.24
C LEU A 194 11.67 7.92 -4.17
N THR A 195 12.07 7.20 -5.22
CA THR A 195 13.37 6.47 -5.20
C THR A 195 14.57 7.38 -5.09
N LYS A 196 14.43 8.68 -5.42
CA LYS A 196 15.47 9.70 -5.28
C LYS A 196 15.61 10.23 -3.85
N ARG A 197 14.71 9.90 -2.95
CA ARG A 197 14.76 10.35 -1.55
C ARG A 197 15.73 9.48 -0.74
N PRO A 198 16.35 10.02 0.34
CA PRO A 198 17.29 9.27 1.16
C PRO A 198 16.58 8.09 1.85
N PRO A 199 16.96 6.83 1.56
CA PRO A 199 16.19 5.66 2.00
C PRO A 199 16.03 5.55 3.52
N LEU A 200 17.09 5.85 4.28
CA LEU A 200 17.01 5.82 5.75
C LEU A 200 16.03 6.85 6.31
N ALA A 201 16.01 8.06 5.75
CA ALA A 201 15.06 9.09 6.18
C ALA A 201 13.61 8.74 5.80
N VAL A 202 13.41 8.15 4.62
CA VAL A 202 12.08 7.63 4.22
C VAL A 202 11.62 6.54 5.19
N SER A 203 12.50 5.59 5.53
CA SER A 203 12.19 4.53 6.50
C SER A 203 11.85 5.10 7.88
N ALA A 204 12.56 6.13 8.33
CA ALA A 204 12.29 6.82 9.59
C ALA A 204 10.89 7.44 9.63
N VAL A 205 10.53 8.18 8.57
CA VAL A 205 9.20 8.82 8.45
C VAL A 205 8.09 7.79 8.49
N LEU A 206 8.20 6.71 7.72
CA LEU A 206 7.17 5.67 7.67
C LEU A 206 7.05 4.94 9.02
N ASN A 207 8.18 4.60 9.65
CA ASN A 207 8.20 3.91 10.93
C ASN A 207 7.66 4.80 12.07
N GLY A 208 8.14 6.05 12.16
CA GLY A 208 7.67 7.01 13.16
C GLY A 208 6.16 7.27 13.07
N MET A 209 5.64 7.48 11.84
CA MET A 209 4.20 7.62 11.61
C MET A 209 3.42 6.37 12.00
N ALA A 210 3.88 5.17 11.61
CA ALA A 210 3.20 3.92 11.94
C ALA A 210 3.12 3.71 13.46
N VAL A 211 4.23 3.92 14.18
CA VAL A 211 4.27 3.79 15.64
C VAL A 211 3.41 4.85 16.32
N GLY A 212 3.49 6.10 15.87
CA GLY A 212 2.67 7.20 16.42
C GLY A 212 1.17 6.97 16.25
N LEU A 213 0.73 6.43 15.11
CA LEU A 213 -0.67 6.08 14.86
C LEU A 213 -1.14 4.84 15.65
N GLU A 214 -0.24 3.89 15.91
CA GLU A 214 -0.56 2.65 16.61
C GLU A 214 -0.50 2.80 18.13
N LYS A 215 0.55 3.46 18.66
CA LYS A 215 0.87 3.50 20.09
C LYS A 215 0.71 4.87 20.73
N GLY A 216 0.48 5.90 19.93
CA GLY A 216 0.34 7.28 20.39
C GLY A 216 1.58 8.14 20.10
N ILE A 217 1.37 9.47 20.21
CA ILE A 217 2.35 10.47 19.77
C ILE A 217 3.68 10.40 20.55
N GLU A 218 3.64 10.10 21.83
CA GLU A 218 4.84 10.04 22.68
C GLU A 218 5.78 8.90 22.23
N GLU A 219 5.22 7.73 21.94
CA GLU A 219 5.98 6.60 21.42
C GLU A 219 6.54 6.88 20.01
N GLY A 220 5.73 7.54 19.15
CA GLY A 220 6.19 8.01 17.84
C GLY A 220 7.39 8.94 17.96
N ILE A 221 7.35 9.94 18.85
CA ILE A 221 8.45 10.88 19.08
C ILE A 221 9.72 10.16 19.60
N CYS A 222 9.57 9.12 20.43
CA CYS A 222 10.73 8.32 20.86
C CYS A 222 11.41 7.65 19.67
N VAL A 223 10.64 7.03 18.78
CA VAL A 223 11.14 6.42 17.54
C VAL A 223 11.80 7.46 16.63
N ASP A 224 11.21 8.65 16.48
CA ASP A 224 11.77 9.73 15.67
C ASP A 224 13.17 10.15 16.16
N ARG A 225 13.38 10.21 17.48
CA ARG A 225 14.70 10.54 18.08
C ARG A 225 15.75 9.46 17.78
N GLU A 226 15.38 8.17 17.93
CA GLU A 226 16.27 7.05 17.62
C GLU A 226 16.71 7.07 16.14
N TRP A 227 15.76 7.34 15.24
CA TRP A 227 16.07 7.48 13.82
C TRP A 227 16.91 8.72 13.52
N ALA A 228 16.64 9.86 14.15
CA ALA A 228 17.43 11.08 13.97
C ALA A 228 18.90 10.86 14.31
N ASP A 229 19.19 10.18 15.43
CA ASP A 229 20.55 9.84 15.83
C ASP A 229 21.28 8.90 14.84
N LYS A 230 20.53 7.95 14.26
CA LYS A 230 21.03 7.03 13.24
C LYS A 230 21.32 7.76 11.92
N ILE A 231 20.36 8.58 11.47
CA ILE A 231 20.45 9.31 10.21
C ILE A 231 21.59 10.34 10.24
N ALA A 232 21.77 11.06 11.35
CA ALA A 232 22.82 12.07 11.49
C ALA A 232 24.23 11.51 11.26
N LYS A 233 24.44 10.20 11.45
CA LYS A 233 25.72 9.50 11.25
C LYS A 233 25.86 8.90 9.85
N SER A 234 24.81 8.93 9.02
CA SER A 234 24.77 8.29 7.71
C SER A 234 25.60 9.04 6.66
N ASN A 235 26.03 8.32 5.63
CA ASN A 235 26.66 8.92 4.46
C ASN A 235 25.67 9.75 3.66
N ASP A 236 24.40 9.35 3.63
CA ASP A 236 23.34 10.12 2.96
C ASP A 236 23.13 11.50 3.61
N ALA A 237 23.23 11.62 4.94
CA ALA A 237 23.16 12.92 5.59
C ALA A 237 24.34 13.83 5.19
N LYS A 238 25.56 13.28 5.16
CA LYS A 238 26.77 14.02 4.70
C LYS A 238 26.61 14.46 3.25
N GLU A 239 26.19 13.54 2.38
CA GLU A 239 25.93 13.83 0.97
C GLU A 239 24.87 14.93 0.81
N GLY A 240 23.76 14.86 1.56
CA GLY A 240 22.72 15.87 1.51
C GLY A 240 23.22 17.28 1.88
N PHE A 241 23.98 17.41 2.96
CA PHE A 241 24.59 18.67 3.36
C PHE A 241 25.62 19.17 2.33
N THR A 242 26.48 18.29 1.84
CA THR A 242 27.49 18.64 0.84
C THR A 242 26.85 19.12 -0.46
N ALA A 243 25.89 18.37 -1.00
CA ALA A 243 25.17 18.70 -2.21
C ALA A 243 24.43 20.04 -2.09
N PHE A 244 23.82 20.32 -0.92
CA PHE A 244 23.16 21.58 -0.63
C PHE A 244 24.14 22.77 -0.71
N LEU A 245 25.32 22.66 -0.07
CA LEU A 245 26.34 23.72 -0.10
C LEU A 245 26.92 23.92 -1.51
N GLU A 246 27.08 22.84 -2.26
CA GLU A 246 27.60 22.84 -3.64
C GLU A 246 26.52 23.18 -4.69
N LYS A 247 25.25 23.36 -4.29
CA LYS A 247 24.10 23.65 -5.16
C LYS A 247 23.92 22.62 -6.28
N ARG A 248 24.09 21.34 -5.97
CA ARG A 248 23.86 20.21 -6.88
C ARG A 248 22.81 19.25 -6.33
N GLU A 249 22.26 18.40 -7.18
CA GLU A 249 21.39 17.32 -6.77
C GLU A 249 22.16 16.27 -5.94
N PRO A 250 21.63 15.81 -4.80
CA PRO A 250 22.25 14.76 -4.00
C PRO A 250 22.01 13.37 -4.61
N VAL A 251 22.92 12.45 -4.32
CA VAL A 251 22.82 11.04 -4.71
C VAL A 251 22.79 10.17 -3.46
N PHE A 252 21.61 9.79 -3.03
CA PHE A 252 21.40 8.99 -1.82
C PHE A 252 21.51 7.48 -2.10
N ARG A 253 22.20 6.76 -1.23
CA ARG A 253 22.48 5.32 -1.36
C ARG A 253 21.85 4.46 -0.26
N GLY A 254 21.38 5.07 0.84
CA GLY A 254 20.82 4.36 1.99
C GLY A 254 21.89 3.86 2.98
N GLU A 255 23.02 4.56 3.07
CA GLU A 255 24.17 4.18 3.89
C GLU A 255 24.52 5.25 4.93
#